data_06e8820cb314b4f9731158a81ae128ab
#
_entry.id   06e8820cb314b4f9731158a81ae128ab
#
_cell.length_a   1.000
_cell.length_b   1.000
_cell.length_c   1.000
_cell.angle_alpha   90.00
_cell.angle_beta   90.00
_cell.angle_gamma   90.00
#
_symmetry.space_group_name_H-M   'P 1'
#
loop_
_entity.id
_entity.type
_entity.pdbx_description
1 polymer ?
#
loop_
_entity_poly.entity_id
_entity_poly.type
_entity_poly.pdbx_seq_one_letter_code
_entity_poly.pdbx_strand_id
1 'polypeptide(L)'
;MPIDTGKTTLLDKIRGTAVQLREAGGLTQQIGASFFPLETLVEICRSIIKGFRAEIKIPGLLVIDTPGHEAFANLRKRGGSVADMAILVIDVIRGFEPQTYESLEILRARRTPFLVAANKIDLIPGWRAHPDALFLESYRRQDTGVREDLDGRLYDIMGIFSRLGFRADRFDRVRDFTKTIAIVPVSAKTGEGVAELLAVLIGLTQQYLREKLEVGLGPARGTVLEVKEEVGLGTTLNVVIYDGVLRQGDTIVVGGKERPIITKIRALLMPQPLDEIRDPRKRFISVEEVPAAAGVKIVAPDLEDAVAGAPLIALPPDGDVERAVEEVSSEVDRVRVATDKLGVVLKTDTLGSLEAMTESLRRRGVPIRFADFGDVSHRDVMEALAVKMGEPLYAVILAFNVKVLPDAEREAEEYGIPIFRGDIIYNVMDDYVKWMEAERERRARREFESLVKPGKIQVLPGYVFRRSKPAIFGVKVLAGEIRPGYEMIREDGKQLGKIGQIQESGESLSLASEGREVAVSMPRAVFERNIKEGDILYVDVPERHAKILLEKYSSRLSEGGLEALRELIEIKRRSNPLWAA
;
A
#
# COMPACT_ATOMS: atom_id res chain seq x y z
N MET A 1 -8.88 7.82 -2.05
CA MET A 1 -9.41 8.37 -3.32
C MET A 1 -8.35 8.25 -4.39
N PRO A 2 -8.69 7.85 -5.60
CA PRO A 2 -7.72 7.63 -6.65
C PRO A 2 -7.08 8.95 -7.06
N ILE A 3 -5.80 8.94 -7.11
CA ILE A 3 -4.99 10.08 -7.44
C ILE A 3 -4.77 10.06 -8.94
N ASP A 4 -5.71 10.65 -9.65
CA ASP A 4 -5.64 10.82 -11.10
C ASP A 4 -4.88 12.11 -11.41
N THR A 5 -3.56 12.00 -11.61
CA THR A 5 -2.75 13.12 -12.14
C THR A 5 -2.86 13.23 -13.66
N GLY A 6 -3.57 12.29 -14.31
CA GLY A 6 -3.79 12.26 -15.75
C GLY A 6 -2.66 11.66 -16.59
N LYS A 7 -1.86 10.73 -16.03
CA LYS A 7 -0.78 10.03 -16.75
C LYS A 7 -1.31 9.26 -17.95
N THR A 8 -2.27 8.37 -17.71
CA THR A 8 -2.90 7.56 -18.77
C THR A 8 -3.62 8.46 -19.79
N THR A 9 -4.32 9.50 -19.32
CA THR A 9 -4.98 10.49 -20.21
C THR A 9 -3.97 11.20 -21.11
N LEU A 10 -2.80 11.58 -20.57
CA LEU A 10 -1.73 12.19 -21.34
C LEU A 10 -1.19 11.23 -22.42
N LEU A 11 -0.97 9.98 -22.04
CA LEU A 11 -0.52 8.97 -22.98
C LEU A 11 -1.58 8.65 -24.05
N ASP A 12 -2.86 8.57 -23.67
CA ASP A 12 -3.97 8.39 -24.59
C ASP A 12 -4.12 9.56 -25.56
N LYS A 13 -3.91 10.79 -25.10
CA LYS A 13 -3.92 11.96 -25.96
C LYS A 13 -2.81 11.88 -27.02
N ILE A 14 -1.62 11.41 -26.61
CA ILE A 14 -0.50 11.20 -27.55
C ILE A 14 -0.82 10.06 -28.52
N ARG A 15 -1.44 8.98 -28.07
CA ARG A 15 -1.83 7.83 -28.90
C ARG A 15 -3.05 8.10 -29.78
N GLY A 16 -3.92 9.02 -29.39
CA GLY A 16 -5.25 9.17 -30.00
C GLY A 16 -6.19 8.00 -29.69
N THR A 17 -6.00 7.32 -28.59
CA THR A 17 -6.79 6.15 -28.16
C THR A 17 -7.44 6.37 -26.80
N ALA A 18 -8.52 5.65 -26.53
CA ALA A 18 -9.27 5.74 -25.26
C ALA A 18 -8.94 4.58 -24.30
N VAL A 19 -7.64 4.32 -24.04
CA VAL A 19 -7.20 3.23 -23.15
C VAL A 19 -7.75 3.42 -21.74
N GLN A 20 -7.81 4.65 -21.24
CA GLN A 20 -8.32 4.98 -19.91
C GLN A 20 -9.74 4.46 -19.64
N LEU A 21 -10.61 4.39 -20.66
CA LEU A 21 -11.98 3.91 -20.50
C LEU A 21 -12.08 2.40 -20.25
N ARG A 22 -11.00 1.65 -20.44
CA ARG A 22 -10.96 0.18 -20.32
C ARG A 22 -10.36 -0.29 -19.01
N GLU A 23 -9.64 0.57 -18.30
CA GLU A 23 -9.08 0.26 -17.00
C GLU A 23 -10.10 0.51 -15.90
N ALA A 24 -10.23 -0.41 -14.96
CA ALA A 24 -11.16 -0.30 -13.84
C ALA A 24 -10.88 0.96 -13.03
N GLY A 25 -11.81 1.92 -13.06
CA GLY A 25 -11.70 3.18 -12.34
C GLY A 25 -10.71 4.18 -12.90
N GLY A 26 -10.20 4.02 -14.12
CA GLY A 26 -9.25 4.93 -14.75
C GLY A 26 -7.85 4.93 -14.11
N LEU A 27 -7.52 3.88 -13.34
CA LEU A 27 -6.23 3.69 -12.69
C LEU A 27 -5.37 2.71 -13.48
N THR A 28 -4.12 3.08 -13.74
CA THR A 28 -3.13 2.19 -14.33
C THR A 28 -2.61 1.24 -13.25
N GLN A 29 -2.98 -0.03 -13.33
CA GLN A 29 -2.54 -1.07 -12.39
C GLN A 29 -1.45 -1.98 -12.96
N GLN A 30 -1.27 -1.96 -14.28
CA GLN A 30 -0.27 -2.74 -15.00
C GLN A 30 0.62 -1.83 -15.84
N ILE A 31 1.85 -2.28 -16.14
CA ILE A 31 2.79 -1.54 -16.98
C ILE A 31 2.39 -1.70 -18.44
N GLY A 32 2.12 -0.58 -19.14
CA GLY A 32 1.87 -0.54 -20.58
C GLY A 32 3.08 -0.01 -21.33
N ALA A 33 3.27 -0.44 -22.58
CA ALA A 33 4.33 0.06 -23.44
C ALA A 33 3.81 0.38 -24.84
N SER A 34 4.22 1.53 -25.40
CA SER A 34 3.86 1.96 -26.76
C SER A 34 5.05 2.61 -27.44
N PHE A 35 5.30 2.21 -28.67
CA PHE A 35 6.35 2.81 -29.49
C PHE A 35 5.77 3.97 -30.33
N PHE A 36 6.42 5.12 -30.26
CA PHE A 36 6.12 6.31 -31.04
C PHE A 36 7.26 6.54 -32.04
N PRO A 37 7.06 6.26 -33.34
CA PRO A 37 8.05 6.54 -34.37
C PRO A 37 8.39 8.02 -34.43
N LEU A 38 9.62 8.32 -34.84
CA LEU A 38 10.10 9.72 -34.97
C LEU A 38 9.20 10.54 -35.89
N GLU A 39 8.75 9.96 -37.00
CA GLU A 39 7.89 10.66 -37.98
C GLU A 39 6.59 11.16 -37.30
N THR A 40 5.96 10.32 -36.47
CA THR A 40 4.76 10.71 -35.74
C THR A 40 5.04 11.80 -34.71
N LEU A 41 6.17 11.68 -33.99
CA LEU A 41 6.57 12.69 -33.01
C LEU A 41 6.87 14.05 -33.69
N VAL A 42 7.53 14.02 -34.85
CA VAL A 42 7.80 15.19 -35.67
C VAL A 42 6.52 15.83 -36.18
N GLU A 43 5.53 15.02 -36.55
CA GLU A 43 4.23 15.54 -37.02
C GLU A 43 3.48 16.25 -35.87
N ILE A 44 3.43 15.70 -34.69
CA ILE A 44 2.83 16.32 -33.49
C ILE A 44 3.57 17.63 -33.13
N CYS A 45 4.89 17.61 -33.20
CA CYS A 45 5.75 18.74 -32.84
C CYS A 45 6.08 19.68 -34.04
N ARG A 46 5.41 19.53 -35.19
CA ARG A 46 5.78 20.19 -36.47
C ARG A 46 5.92 21.71 -36.38
N SER A 47 5.08 22.36 -35.58
CA SER A 47 5.13 23.81 -35.36
C SER A 47 6.37 24.26 -34.59
N ILE A 48 6.95 23.38 -33.74
CA ILE A 48 8.12 23.69 -32.91
C ILE A 48 9.41 23.23 -33.59
N ILE A 49 9.42 22.01 -34.14
CA ILE A 49 10.62 21.37 -34.71
C ILE A 49 11.14 22.10 -35.96
N LYS A 50 10.30 22.82 -36.71
CA LYS A 50 10.77 23.67 -37.83
C LYS A 50 11.83 24.72 -37.43
N GLY A 51 11.93 25.05 -36.14
CA GLY A 51 12.96 25.92 -35.57
C GLY A 51 14.23 25.19 -35.10
N PHE A 52 14.24 23.86 -35.06
CA PHE A 52 15.40 23.07 -34.63
C PHE A 52 16.42 22.97 -35.79
N ARG A 53 17.63 23.45 -35.56
CA ARG A 53 18.76 23.35 -36.52
C ARG A 53 19.51 22.02 -36.45
N ALA A 54 19.20 21.15 -35.48
CA ALA A 54 19.88 19.87 -35.26
C ALA A 54 19.09 18.72 -35.90
N GLU A 55 19.80 17.83 -36.60
CA GLU A 55 19.25 16.57 -37.09
C GLU A 55 18.87 15.67 -35.91
N ILE A 56 17.63 15.20 -35.88
CA ILE A 56 17.14 14.30 -34.87
C ILE A 56 17.57 12.88 -35.26
N LYS A 57 18.37 12.23 -34.39
CA LYS A 57 18.99 10.91 -34.69
C LYS A 57 18.29 9.72 -33.96
N ILE A 58 17.29 9.99 -33.11
CA ILE A 58 16.55 8.92 -32.43
C ILE A 58 15.50 8.30 -33.37
N PRO A 59 15.33 6.97 -33.40
CA PRO A 59 14.32 6.32 -34.24
C PRO A 59 12.89 6.53 -33.75
N GLY A 60 12.71 6.86 -32.49
CA GLY A 60 11.43 7.06 -31.84
C GLY A 60 11.56 7.03 -30.32
N LEU A 61 10.42 6.96 -29.65
CA LEU A 61 10.33 6.84 -28.20
C LEU A 61 9.49 5.62 -27.82
N LEU A 62 10.03 4.75 -26.97
CA LEU A 62 9.24 3.76 -26.28
C LEU A 62 8.73 4.37 -24.96
N VAL A 63 7.44 4.64 -24.89
CA VAL A 63 6.81 5.19 -23.67
C VAL A 63 6.25 4.05 -22.86
N ILE A 64 6.69 3.95 -21.59
CA ILE A 64 6.26 2.95 -20.64
C ILE A 64 5.37 3.64 -19.61
N ASP A 65 4.08 3.28 -19.57
CA ASP A 65 3.13 3.76 -18.56
C ASP A 65 3.30 2.98 -17.26
N THR A 66 3.56 3.70 -16.18
CA THR A 66 3.77 3.11 -14.86
C THR A 66 2.59 3.40 -13.95
N PRO A 67 2.16 2.42 -13.13
CA PRO A 67 1.11 2.63 -12.14
C PRO A 67 1.39 3.84 -11.23
N GLY A 68 0.38 4.68 -11.02
CA GLY A 68 0.48 5.94 -10.27
C GLY A 68 0.48 5.81 -8.77
N HIS A 69 0.39 4.60 -8.27
CA HIS A 69 0.10 4.31 -6.90
C HIS A 69 1.38 4.08 -6.07
N GLU A 70 1.36 4.50 -4.80
CA GLU A 70 2.46 4.33 -3.85
C GLU A 70 2.90 2.87 -3.71
N ALA A 71 1.92 1.94 -3.68
CA ALA A 71 2.17 0.51 -3.63
C ALA A 71 2.96 -0.06 -4.83
N PHE A 72 3.03 0.67 -5.95
CA PHE A 72 3.81 0.29 -7.13
C PHE A 72 5.19 0.96 -7.23
N ALA A 73 5.71 1.50 -6.12
CA ALA A 73 7.04 2.13 -6.09
C ALA A 73 8.14 1.21 -6.62
N ASN A 74 8.05 -0.07 -6.33
CA ASN A 74 9.03 -1.04 -6.78
C ASN A 74 8.93 -1.35 -8.27
N LEU A 75 7.71 -1.34 -8.85
CA LEU A 75 7.53 -1.41 -10.30
C LEU A 75 8.10 -0.17 -10.99
N ARG A 76 7.94 1.01 -10.39
CA ARG A 76 8.61 2.23 -10.85
C ARG A 76 10.13 2.12 -10.73
N LYS A 77 10.68 1.50 -9.67
CA LYS A 77 12.11 1.20 -9.59
C LYS A 77 12.56 0.34 -10.78
N ARG A 78 11.79 -0.66 -11.17
CA ARG A 78 12.08 -1.48 -12.35
C ARG A 78 11.90 -0.69 -13.65
N GLY A 79 10.79 0.02 -13.83
CA GLY A 79 10.58 0.92 -14.96
C GLY A 79 11.64 2.03 -15.03
N GLY A 80 12.06 2.59 -13.90
CA GLY A 80 13.15 3.56 -13.82
C GLY A 80 14.54 2.98 -14.10
N SER A 81 14.73 1.66 -14.02
CA SER A 81 15.98 1.01 -14.46
C SER A 81 15.99 0.72 -15.96
N VAL A 82 14.82 0.65 -16.57
CA VAL A 82 14.60 0.37 -17.98
C VAL A 82 14.45 1.68 -18.78
N ALA A 83 13.99 2.75 -18.15
CA ALA A 83 13.76 4.02 -18.81
C ALA A 83 15.01 4.93 -18.76
N ASP A 84 15.39 5.47 -19.92
CA ASP A 84 16.49 6.43 -20.05
C ASP A 84 16.11 7.82 -19.56
N MET A 85 14.83 8.19 -19.66
CA MET A 85 14.24 9.44 -19.18
C MET A 85 12.87 9.22 -18.57
N ALA A 86 12.43 10.15 -17.73
CA ALA A 86 11.10 10.12 -17.15
C ALA A 86 10.32 11.41 -17.36
N ILE A 87 9.00 11.30 -17.44
CA ILE A 87 8.07 12.43 -17.35
C ILE A 87 7.36 12.31 -15.99
N LEU A 88 7.62 13.26 -15.10
CA LEU A 88 6.91 13.36 -13.82
C LEU A 88 5.64 14.18 -14.01
N VAL A 89 4.48 13.54 -13.94
CA VAL A 89 3.18 14.21 -14.13
C VAL A 89 2.65 14.71 -12.79
N ILE A 90 2.45 16.02 -12.68
CA ILE A 90 1.94 16.70 -11.48
C ILE A 90 0.62 17.40 -11.85
N ASP A 91 -0.42 17.20 -11.04
CA ASP A 91 -1.66 17.95 -11.14
C ASP A 91 -1.43 19.40 -10.67
N VAL A 92 -1.60 20.38 -11.56
CA VAL A 92 -1.33 21.80 -11.24
C VAL A 92 -2.28 22.36 -10.17
N ILE A 93 -3.46 21.72 -9.98
CA ILE A 93 -4.43 22.14 -8.96
C ILE A 93 -4.07 21.61 -7.59
N ARG A 94 -3.63 20.33 -7.52
CA ARG A 94 -3.31 19.64 -6.25
C ARG A 94 -1.85 19.82 -5.83
N GLY A 95 -0.95 20.06 -6.77
CA GLY A 95 0.48 20.14 -6.51
C GLY A 95 1.13 18.80 -6.22
N PHE A 96 2.07 18.79 -5.28
CA PHE A 96 2.78 17.58 -4.86
C PHE A 96 1.95 16.70 -3.93
N GLU A 97 1.79 15.46 -4.30
CA GLU A 97 1.13 14.40 -3.53
C GLU A 97 2.18 13.38 -3.03
N PRO A 98 1.86 12.53 -2.03
CA PRO A 98 2.82 11.55 -1.49
C PRO A 98 3.55 10.72 -2.56
N GLN A 99 2.84 10.33 -3.61
CA GLN A 99 3.40 9.55 -4.73
C GLN A 99 4.34 10.37 -5.63
N THR A 100 4.14 11.68 -5.69
CA THR A 100 5.05 12.58 -6.40
C THR A 100 6.41 12.61 -5.71
N TYR A 101 6.40 12.70 -4.37
CA TYR A 101 7.64 12.63 -3.57
C TYR A 101 8.34 11.29 -3.75
N GLU A 102 7.60 10.18 -3.67
CA GLU A 102 8.14 8.83 -3.84
C GLU A 102 8.74 8.64 -5.24
N SER A 103 8.02 9.07 -6.29
CA SER A 103 8.52 9.02 -7.67
C SER A 103 9.81 9.83 -7.82
N LEU A 104 9.89 11.00 -7.19
CA LEU A 104 11.07 11.85 -7.23
C LEU A 104 12.27 11.22 -6.52
N GLU A 105 12.06 10.57 -5.35
CA GLU A 105 13.11 9.83 -4.65
C GLU A 105 13.66 8.69 -5.49
N ILE A 106 12.81 7.95 -6.19
CA ILE A 106 13.22 6.88 -7.10
C ILE A 106 14.06 7.44 -8.26
N LEU A 107 13.61 8.51 -8.90
CA LEU A 107 14.34 9.16 -9.99
C LEU A 107 15.72 9.66 -9.51
N ARG A 108 15.77 10.25 -8.31
CA ARG A 108 17.01 10.70 -7.67
C ARG A 108 17.96 9.55 -7.36
N ALA A 109 17.46 8.48 -6.75
CA ALA A 109 18.28 7.31 -6.39
C ALA A 109 18.90 6.63 -7.62
N ARG A 110 18.20 6.66 -8.76
CA ARG A 110 18.67 6.07 -10.01
C ARG A 110 19.38 7.04 -10.94
N ARG A 111 19.44 8.31 -10.57
CA ARG A 111 20.00 9.38 -11.40
C ARG A 111 19.35 9.45 -12.80
N THR A 112 18.07 9.08 -12.88
CA THR A 112 17.31 9.15 -14.14
C THR A 112 16.96 10.60 -14.41
N PRO A 113 17.36 11.18 -15.57
CA PRO A 113 16.96 12.53 -15.94
C PRO A 113 15.45 12.55 -16.18
N PHE A 114 14.81 13.67 -15.83
CA PHE A 114 13.37 13.81 -15.98
C PHE A 114 12.95 15.25 -16.28
N LEU A 115 11.76 15.39 -16.85
CA LEU A 115 11.04 16.65 -16.97
C LEU A 115 9.68 16.54 -16.28
N VAL A 116 9.05 17.68 -16.04
CA VAL A 116 7.76 17.75 -15.36
C VAL A 116 6.67 18.16 -16.33
N ALA A 117 5.59 17.37 -16.39
CA ALA A 117 4.33 17.75 -17.00
C ALA A 117 3.39 18.30 -15.92
N ALA A 118 3.23 19.63 -15.82
CA ALA A 118 2.25 20.28 -14.95
C ALA A 118 0.88 20.21 -15.62
N ASN A 119 0.14 19.12 -15.32
CA ASN A 119 -1.09 18.75 -16.03
C ASN A 119 -2.34 19.40 -15.43
N LYS A 120 -3.43 19.35 -16.20
CA LYS A 120 -4.76 19.87 -15.88
C LYS A 120 -4.86 21.39 -15.80
N ILE A 121 -4.12 22.10 -16.66
CA ILE A 121 -4.26 23.57 -16.76
C ILE A 121 -5.67 23.99 -17.17
N ASP A 122 -6.42 23.12 -17.87
CA ASP A 122 -7.82 23.31 -18.24
C ASP A 122 -8.78 23.41 -17.05
N LEU A 123 -8.37 22.97 -15.86
CA LEU A 123 -9.15 23.07 -14.62
C LEU A 123 -8.88 24.36 -13.82
N ILE A 124 -7.99 25.21 -14.27
CA ILE A 124 -7.75 26.53 -13.64
C ILE A 124 -8.99 27.40 -13.83
N PRO A 125 -9.53 28.02 -12.78
CA PRO A 125 -10.71 28.85 -12.88
C PRO A 125 -10.55 29.97 -13.93
N GLY A 126 -11.47 30.00 -14.90
CA GLY A 126 -11.44 30.99 -16.00
C GLY A 126 -10.54 30.61 -17.18
N TRP A 127 -9.85 29.47 -17.15
CA TRP A 127 -9.05 29.02 -18.29
C TRP A 127 -9.91 28.79 -19.53
N ARG A 128 -9.55 29.41 -20.65
CA ARG A 128 -10.18 29.19 -21.95
C ARG A 128 -9.34 28.21 -22.74
N ALA A 129 -9.86 26.98 -22.89
CA ALA A 129 -9.14 25.91 -23.59
C ALA A 129 -9.03 26.19 -25.09
N HIS A 130 -7.85 25.92 -25.64
CA HIS A 130 -7.57 25.97 -27.09
C HIS A 130 -7.04 24.59 -27.51
N PRO A 131 -7.92 23.66 -27.96
CA PRO A 131 -7.54 22.30 -28.25
C PRO A 131 -6.32 22.17 -29.16
N ASP A 132 -5.37 21.34 -28.79
CA ASP A 132 -4.11 21.03 -29.47
C ASP A 132 -3.20 22.24 -29.77
N ALA A 133 -3.47 23.37 -29.11
CA ALA A 133 -2.62 24.56 -29.24
C ALA A 133 -1.31 24.41 -28.47
N LEU A 134 -0.29 25.15 -28.90
CA LEU A 134 0.92 25.33 -28.11
C LEU A 134 0.58 26.03 -26.79
N PHE A 135 1.24 25.61 -25.72
CA PHE A 135 1.04 26.21 -24.39
C PHE A 135 1.25 27.71 -24.42
N LEU A 136 2.36 28.18 -25.02
CA LEU A 136 2.68 29.61 -25.04
C LEU A 136 1.66 30.45 -25.83
N GLU A 137 1.03 29.88 -26.87
CA GLU A 137 -0.04 30.54 -27.60
C GLU A 137 -1.32 30.59 -26.77
N SER A 138 -1.72 29.47 -26.16
CA SER A 138 -2.89 29.40 -25.31
C SER A 138 -2.73 30.31 -24.09
N TYR A 139 -1.56 30.31 -23.44
CA TYR A 139 -1.24 31.15 -22.28
C TYR A 139 -1.36 32.66 -22.61
N ARG A 140 -0.87 33.11 -23.78
CA ARG A 140 -0.97 34.52 -24.17
C ARG A 140 -2.41 34.97 -24.39
N ARG A 141 -3.31 34.04 -24.73
CA ARG A 141 -4.74 34.32 -24.96
C ARG A 141 -5.57 34.33 -23.70
N GLN A 142 -5.01 33.92 -22.54
CA GLN A 142 -5.69 33.95 -21.27
C GLN A 142 -5.74 35.34 -20.65
N ASP A 143 -6.77 35.61 -19.87
CA ASP A 143 -6.89 36.80 -19.06
C ASP A 143 -5.75 36.90 -18.04
N THR A 144 -5.37 38.14 -17.65
CA THR A 144 -4.20 38.38 -16.79
C THR A 144 -4.32 37.63 -15.45
N GLY A 145 -5.49 37.64 -14.78
CA GLY A 145 -5.68 36.93 -13.50
C GLY A 145 -5.55 35.41 -13.62
N VAL A 146 -5.97 34.84 -14.76
CA VAL A 146 -5.81 33.40 -15.02
C VAL A 146 -4.34 33.02 -15.22
N ARG A 147 -3.58 33.90 -15.90
CA ARG A 147 -2.13 33.70 -16.06
C ARG A 147 -1.38 33.80 -14.75
N GLU A 148 -1.77 34.77 -13.89
CA GLU A 148 -1.19 34.94 -12.57
C GLU A 148 -1.51 33.75 -11.64
N ASP A 149 -2.73 33.19 -11.70
CA ASP A 149 -3.09 31.96 -10.94
C ASP A 149 -2.23 30.77 -11.39
N LEU A 150 -2.10 30.55 -12.71
CA LEU A 150 -1.21 29.47 -13.21
C LEU A 150 0.24 29.71 -12.78
N ASP A 151 0.78 30.90 -12.96
CA ASP A 151 2.17 31.21 -12.60
C ASP A 151 2.39 31.03 -11.09
N GLY A 152 1.43 31.42 -10.22
CA GLY A 152 1.47 31.19 -8.79
C GLY A 152 1.60 29.69 -8.44
N ARG A 153 0.76 28.84 -9.03
CA ARG A 153 0.80 27.38 -8.84
C ARG A 153 2.13 26.77 -9.33
N LEU A 154 2.67 27.25 -10.45
CA LEU A 154 3.97 26.82 -10.94
C LEU A 154 5.09 27.24 -9.97
N TYR A 155 5.03 28.45 -9.39
CA TYR A 155 6.00 28.88 -8.37
C TYR A 155 5.92 28.03 -7.10
N ASP A 156 4.73 27.59 -6.69
CA ASP A 156 4.59 26.65 -5.56
C ASP A 156 5.29 25.32 -5.86
N ILE A 157 5.09 24.76 -7.05
CA ILE A 157 5.77 23.55 -7.50
C ILE A 157 7.30 23.76 -7.53
N MET A 158 7.78 24.86 -8.10
CA MET A 158 9.21 25.20 -8.12
C MET A 158 9.79 25.36 -6.70
N GLY A 159 9.02 25.97 -5.79
CA GLY A 159 9.39 26.12 -4.38
C GLY A 159 9.58 24.77 -3.67
N ILE A 160 8.75 23.77 -3.99
CA ILE A 160 8.91 22.41 -3.46
C ILE A 160 10.18 21.77 -4.04
N PHE A 161 10.41 21.83 -5.35
CA PHE A 161 11.64 21.33 -5.96
C PHE A 161 12.89 21.96 -5.35
N SER A 162 12.88 23.28 -5.12
CA SER A 162 13.98 23.97 -4.48
C SER A 162 14.28 23.47 -3.06
N ARG A 163 13.24 23.23 -2.24
CA ARG A 163 13.40 22.64 -0.90
C ARG A 163 13.97 21.20 -0.95
N LEU A 164 13.70 20.48 -2.02
CA LEU A 164 14.23 19.12 -2.25
C LEU A 164 15.62 19.13 -2.90
N GLY A 165 16.21 20.30 -3.13
CA GLY A 165 17.56 20.46 -3.69
C GLY A 165 17.63 20.42 -5.21
N PHE A 166 16.51 20.57 -5.91
CA PHE A 166 16.46 20.65 -7.38
C PHE A 166 16.23 22.07 -7.85
N ARG A 167 16.83 22.43 -8.98
CA ARG A 167 16.47 23.65 -9.71
C ARG A 167 15.41 23.30 -10.75
N ALA A 168 14.29 24.01 -10.75
CA ALA A 168 13.22 23.80 -11.71
C ALA A 168 12.68 25.16 -12.18
N ASP A 169 12.32 25.26 -13.46
CA ASP A 169 11.69 26.45 -14.03
C ASP A 169 10.76 26.06 -15.17
N ARG A 170 9.88 26.98 -15.57
CA ARG A 170 9.03 26.80 -16.75
C ARG A 170 9.91 26.65 -17.99
N PHE A 171 9.61 25.70 -18.86
CA PHE A 171 10.45 25.23 -19.96
C PHE A 171 10.95 26.37 -20.86
N ASP A 172 10.15 27.42 -21.07
CA ASP A 172 10.49 28.58 -21.91
C ASP A 172 11.48 29.57 -21.24
N ARG A 173 11.71 29.40 -19.93
CA ARG A 173 12.67 30.20 -19.13
C ARG A 173 13.97 29.45 -18.88
N VAL A 174 14.00 28.13 -19.09
CA VAL A 174 15.18 27.30 -18.89
C VAL A 174 16.26 27.61 -19.94
N ARG A 175 17.45 28.01 -19.49
CA ARG A 175 18.62 28.26 -20.34
C ARG A 175 19.53 27.03 -20.45
N ASP A 176 19.63 26.25 -19.41
CA ASP A 176 20.48 25.07 -19.31
C ASP A 176 19.66 23.88 -18.76
N PHE A 177 19.21 23.05 -19.68
CA PHE A 177 18.41 21.86 -19.37
C PHE A 177 19.20 20.74 -18.67
N THR A 178 20.53 20.84 -18.60
CA THR A 178 21.36 19.87 -17.87
C THR A 178 21.38 20.14 -16.36
N LYS A 179 21.04 21.37 -15.95
CA LYS A 179 21.09 21.80 -14.55
C LYS A 179 19.73 22.18 -13.98
N THR A 180 18.74 22.38 -14.84
CA THR A 180 17.42 22.87 -14.45
C THR A 180 16.34 21.97 -15.02
N ILE A 181 15.47 21.45 -14.16
CA ILE A 181 14.32 20.65 -14.54
C ILE A 181 13.32 21.54 -15.27
N ALA A 182 12.92 21.13 -16.47
CA ALA A 182 11.90 21.82 -17.23
C ALA A 182 10.51 21.44 -16.74
N ILE A 183 9.69 22.43 -16.43
CA ILE A 183 8.27 22.27 -16.13
C ILE A 183 7.47 22.72 -17.34
N VAL A 184 6.74 21.80 -17.95
CA VAL A 184 5.87 22.07 -19.10
C VAL A 184 4.41 22.02 -18.65
N PRO A 185 3.69 23.16 -18.67
CA PRO A 185 2.25 23.15 -18.37
C PRO A 185 1.50 22.51 -19.54
N VAL A 186 0.62 21.56 -19.22
CA VAL A 186 -0.14 20.79 -20.21
C VAL A 186 -1.59 20.56 -19.77
N SER A 187 -2.46 20.30 -20.72
CA SER A 187 -3.73 19.65 -20.50
C SER A 187 -3.78 18.35 -21.30
N ALA A 188 -3.72 17.23 -20.61
CA ALA A 188 -3.90 15.91 -21.21
C ALA A 188 -5.28 15.75 -21.88
N LYS A 189 -6.29 16.48 -21.39
CA LYS A 189 -7.66 16.46 -21.91
C LYS A 189 -7.80 17.23 -23.23
N THR A 190 -7.29 18.46 -23.26
CA THR A 190 -7.44 19.35 -24.44
C THR A 190 -6.29 19.24 -25.43
N GLY A 191 -5.13 18.69 -25.02
CA GLY A 191 -3.93 18.57 -25.82
C GLY A 191 -3.01 19.80 -25.77
N GLU A 192 -3.40 20.85 -25.05
CA GLU A 192 -2.58 22.06 -24.90
C GLU A 192 -1.24 21.73 -24.25
N GLY A 193 -0.15 22.21 -24.81
CA GLY A 193 1.22 22.03 -24.30
C GLY A 193 1.84 20.66 -24.55
N VAL A 194 1.10 19.70 -25.10
CA VAL A 194 1.63 18.34 -25.36
C VAL A 194 2.74 18.36 -26.41
N ALA A 195 2.63 19.19 -27.40
CA ALA A 195 3.67 19.35 -28.43
C ALA A 195 4.98 19.89 -27.84
N GLU A 196 4.92 20.90 -26.94
CA GLU A 196 6.09 21.38 -26.21
C GLU A 196 6.70 20.33 -25.30
N LEU A 197 5.86 19.56 -24.58
CA LEU A 197 6.33 18.48 -23.72
C LEU A 197 7.16 17.45 -24.52
N LEU A 198 6.64 17.02 -25.67
CA LEU A 198 7.33 16.06 -26.54
C LEU A 198 8.58 16.67 -27.18
N ALA A 199 8.54 17.93 -27.61
CA ALA A 199 9.69 18.62 -28.18
C ALA A 199 10.83 18.74 -27.16
N VAL A 200 10.53 19.11 -25.91
CA VAL A 200 11.51 19.18 -24.83
C VAL A 200 12.05 17.76 -24.52
N LEU A 201 11.19 16.74 -24.48
CA LEU A 201 11.60 15.36 -24.26
C LEU A 201 12.57 14.88 -25.34
N ILE A 202 12.25 15.09 -26.62
CA ILE A 202 13.11 14.73 -27.75
C ILE A 202 14.47 15.44 -27.65
N GLY A 203 14.47 16.75 -27.37
CA GLY A 203 15.69 17.52 -27.20
C GLY A 203 16.58 17.02 -26.08
N LEU A 204 15.99 16.74 -24.92
CA LEU A 204 16.70 16.19 -23.77
C LEU A 204 17.22 14.78 -24.05
N THR A 205 16.40 13.90 -24.63
CA THR A 205 16.80 12.55 -25.01
C THR A 205 18.03 12.58 -25.93
N GLN A 206 18.01 13.41 -26.93
CA GLN A 206 19.12 13.55 -27.85
C GLN A 206 20.40 14.13 -27.21
N GLN A 207 20.25 14.99 -26.21
CA GLN A 207 21.39 15.59 -25.51
C GLN A 207 22.02 14.62 -24.49
N TYR A 208 21.20 13.91 -23.69
CA TYR A 208 21.67 13.03 -22.62
C TYR A 208 22.09 11.64 -23.09
N LEU A 209 21.56 11.17 -24.21
CA LEU A 209 21.74 9.77 -24.63
C LEU A 209 22.72 9.60 -25.79
N ARG A 210 23.44 10.65 -26.22
CA ARG A 210 24.44 10.56 -27.30
C ARG A 210 25.41 9.41 -27.14
N GLU A 211 25.80 9.09 -25.90
CA GLU A 211 26.78 8.02 -25.57
C GLU A 211 26.12 6.69 -25.20
N LYS A 212 24.79 6.69 -24.90
CA LYS A 212 24.04 5.51 -24.44
C LYS A 212 23.13 4.89 -25.49
N LEU A 213 22.94 5.53 -26.65
CA LEU A 213 22.10 5.05 -27.74
C LEU A 213 22.78 3.94 -28.59
N GLU A 214 23.98 3.52 -28.22
CA GLU A 214 24.56 2.31 -28.78
C GLU A 214 23.85 1.10 -28.18
N VAL A 215 22.84 0.60 -28.90
CA VAL A 215 22.19 -0.68 -28.58
C VAL A 215 23.26 -1.76 -28.70
N GLY A 216 23.52 -2.46 -27.61
CA GLY A 216 24.36 -3.64 -27.67
C GLY A 216 23.79 -4.64 -28.69
N LEU A 217 24.57 -5.09 -29.66
CA LEU A 217 24.17 -6.16 -30.58
C LEU A 217 24.13 -7.54 -29.87
N GLY A 218 24.21 -7.53 -28.54
CA GLY A 218 24.16 -8.72 -27.70
C GLY A 218 22.77 -9.36 -27.62
N PRO A 219 22.67 -10.47 -26.87
CA PRO A 219 21.40 -11.15 -26.62
C PRO A 219 20.43 -10.25 -25.85
N ALA A 220 19.14 -10.35 -26.19
CA ALA A 220 18.13 -9.48 -25.66
C ALA A 220 17.90 -9.68 -24.16
N ARG A 221 17.65 -8.55 -23.48
CA ARG A 221 17.15 -8.50 -22.10
C ARG A 221 15.83 -7.76 -22.07
N GLY A 222 14.88 -8.31 -21.33
CA GLY A 222 13.54 -7.76 -21.24
C GLY A 222 12.86 -8.03 -19.91
N THR A 223 11.66 -7.50 -19.78
CA THR A 223 10.77 -7.75 -18.63
C THR A 223 9.39 -8.13 -19.15
N VAL A 224 8.82 -9.17 -18.59
CA VAL A 224 7.46 -9.62 -18.89
C VAL A 224 6.48 -8.62 -18.33
N LEU A 225 5.64 -8.02 -19.18
CA LEU A 225 4.57 -7.12 -18.75
C LEU A 225 3.32 -7.90 -18.33
N GLU A 226 2.97 -8.91 -19.16
CA GLU A 226 1.74 -9.66 -19.01
C GLU A 226 1.92 -11.07 -19.59
N VAL A 227 1.29 -12.05 -18.93
CA VAL A 227 1.14 -13.41 -19.42
C VAL A 227 -0.32 -13.59 -19.78
N LYS A 228 -0.62 -14.01 -21.02
CA LYS A 228 -1.98 -14.05 -21.52
C LYS A 228 -2.22 -15.29 -22.37
N GLU A 229 -3.35 -15.95 -22.13
CA GLU A 229 -3.83 -17.01 -23.00
C GLU A 229 -4.62 -16.41 -24.17
N GLU A 230 -4.22 -16.76 -25.40
CA GLU A 230 -4.85 -16.25 -26.62
C GLU A 230 -5.32 -17.40 -27.51
N VAL A 231 -6.54 -17.24 -28.04
CA VAL A 231 -7.14 -18.24 -28.93
C VAL A 231 -6.28 -18.42 -30.18
N GLY A 232 -5.82 -19.63 -30.40
CA GLY A 232 -4.99 -20.00 -31.56
C GLY A 232 -3.49 -19.77 -31.40
N LEU A 233 -3.05 -19.10 -30.35
CA LEU A 233 -1.62 -18.88 -30.06
C LEU A 233 -1.17 -19.58 -28.77
N GLY A 234 -2.12 -19.99 -27.90
CA GLY A 234 -1.81 -20.49 -26.57
C GLY A 234 -1.37 -19.39 -25.62
N THR A 235 -0.57 -19.73 -24.63
CA THR A 235 -0.02 -18.76 -23.70
C THR A 235 1.06 -17.91 -24.36
N THR A 236 0.93 -16.61 -24.26
CA THR A 236 1.84 -15.61 -24.85
C THR A 236 2.38 -14.67 -23.78
N LEU A 237 3.56 -14.08 -24.02
CA LEU A 237 4.14 -13.06 -23.17
C LEU A 237 4.15 -11.71 -23.88
N ASN A 238 3.59 -10.68 -23.25
CA ASN A 238 3.86 -9.31 -23.64
C ASN A 238 5.11 -8.84 -22.88
N VAL A 239 6.16 -8.44 -23.61
CA VAL A 239 7.50 -8.16 -23.07
C VAL A 239 7.99 -6.81 -23.54
N VAL A 240 8.68 -6.06 -22.67
CA VAL A 240 9.50 -4.91 -23.06
C VAL A 240 10.95 -5.39 -23.16
N ILE A 241 11.54 -5.23 -24.34
CA ILE A 241 12.97 -5.44 -24.57
C ILE A 241 13.67 -4.10 -24.36
N TYR A 242 14.61 -4.05 -23.43
CA TYR A 242 15.32 -2.82 -23.06
C TYR A 242 16.81 -2.85 -23.43
N ASP A 243 17.35 -4.02 -23.78
CA ASP A 243 18.74 -4.17 -24.24
C ASP A 243 18.84 -5.31 -25.24
N GLY A 244 19.79 -5.24 -26.17
CA GLY A 244 20.09 -6.27 -27.16
C GLY A 244 19.07 -6.41 -28.29
N VAL A 245 19.12 -7.54 -28.98
CA VAL A 245 18.23 -7.89 -30.10
C VAL A 245 17.63 -9.28 -29.85
N LEU A 246 16.32 -9.36 -29.91
CA LEU A 246 15.56 -10.61 -29.78
C LEU A 246 15.22 -11.14 -31.17
N ARG A 247 15.48 -12.43 -31.43
CA ARG A 247 15.21 -13.07 -32.72
C ARG A 247 14.25 -14.23 -32.61
N GLN A 248 13.48 -14.46 -33.64
CA GLN A 248 12.71 -15.67 -33.77
C GLN A 248 13.67 -16.86 -33.75
N GLY A 249 13.34 -17.89 -32.94
CA GLY A 249 14.21 -19.06 -32.76
C GLY A 249 15.24 -18.94 -31.64
N ASP A 250 15.39 -17.78 -31.00
CA ASP A 250 16.24 -17.65 -29.81
C ASP A 250 15.71 -18.51 -28.66
N THR A 251 16.63 -19.05 -27.88
CA THR A 251 16.31 -19.64 -26.58
C THR A 251 16.22 -18.54 -25.54
N ILE A 252 15.13 -18.50 -24.76
CA ILE A 252 14.92 -17.53 -23.69
C ILE A 252 14.81 -18.23 -22.34
N VAL A 253 15.30 -17.55 -21.30
CA VAL A 253 15.08 -17.89 -19.90
C VAL A 253 14.16 -16.83 -19.32
N VAL A 254 13.02 -17.24 -18.76
CA VAL A 254 11.99 -16.37 -18.20
C VAL A 254 11.69 -16.80 -16.77
N GLY A 255 11.42 -15.84 -15.88
CA GLY A 255 11.01 -16.16 -14.52
C GLY A 255 9.64 -16.82 -14.47
N GLY A 256 9.59 -17.99 -13.83
CA GLY A 256 8.39 -18.79 -13.64
C GLY A 256 7.94 -18.84 -12.18
N LYS A 257 6.73 -19.38 -11.94
CA LYS A 257 6.13 -19.51 -10.59
C LYS A 257 6.97 -20.36 -9.64
N GLU A 258 7.47 -21.50 -10.09
CA GLU A 258 8.29 -22.40 -9.25
C GLU A 258 9.76 -22.36 -9.63
N ARG A 259 10.05 -22.35 -10.92
CA ARG A 259 11.40 -22.36 -11.50
C ARG A 259 11.43 -21.54 -12.78
N PRO A 260 12.61 -21.04 -13.20
CA PRO A 260 12.74 -20.40 -14.50
C PRO A 260 12.32 -21.33 -15.65
N ILE A 261 11.67 -20.75 -16.64
CA ILE A 261 11.22 -21.41 -17.84
C ILE A 261 12.29 -21.21 -18.91
N ILE A 262 12.73 -22.31 -19.52
CA ILE A 262 13.65 -22.30 -20.65
C ILE A 262 12.85 -22.74 -21.85
N THR A 263 12.70 -21.87 -22.85
CA THR A 263 11.91 -22.18 -24.04
C THR A 263 12.46 -21.49 -25.28
N LYS A 264 12.00 -21.94 -26.45
CA LYS A 264 12.44 -21.41 -27.75
C LYS A 264 11.31 -20.61 -28.40
N ILE A 265 11.63 -19.40 -28.85
CA ILE A 265 10.68 -18.48 -29.49
C ILE A 265 10.18 -19.08 -30.81
N ARG A 266 8.86 -19.23 -30.94
CA ARG A 266 8.21 -19.67 -32.20
C ARG A 266 7.88 -18.47 -33.08
N ALA A 267 7.38 -17.39 -32.51
CA ALA A 267 7.05 -16.16 -33.24
C ALA A 267 7.21 -14.93 -32.37
N LEU A 268 7.56 -13.84 -33.02
CA LEU A 268 7.60 -12.49 -32.46
C LEU A 268 6.53 -11.65 -33.15
N LEU A 269 5.66 -11.03 -32.35
CA LEU A 269 4.54 -10.24 -32.84
C LEU A 269 4.67 -8.81 -32.28
N MET A 270 4.82 -7.84 -33.16
CA MET A 270 4.87 -6.43 -32.78
C MET A 270 3.50 -5.76 -32.94
N PRO A 271 3.08 -4.89 -32.02
CA PRO A 271 1.93 -4.03 -32.26
C PRO A 271 2.25 -3.04 -33.38
N GLN A 272 1.22 -2.55 -34.06
CA GLN A 272 1.43 -1.42 -34.97
C GLN A 272 1.89 -0.19 -34.19
N PRO A 273 2.64 0.73 -34.84
CA PRO A 273 3.02 1.99 -34.20
C PRO A 273 1.83 2.70 -33.58
N LEU A 274 2.02 3.31 -32.41
CA LEU A 274 1.02 3.96 -31.56
C LEU A 274 0.02 3.00 -30.87
N ASP A 275 -0.05 1.74 -31.27
CA ASP A 275 -0.89 0.78 -30.59
C ASP A 275 -0.22 0.27 -29.31
N GLU A 276 -1.04 -0.09 -28.35
CA GLU A 276 -0.55 -0.70 -27.12
C GLU A 276 -0.47 -2.22 -27.27
N ILE A 277 0.64 -2.80 -26.78
CA ILE A 277 0.90 -4.24 -26.87
C ILE A 277 -0.20 -5.09 -26.22
N ARG A 278 -0.94 -4.55 -25.25
CA ARG A 278 -2.00 -5.27 -24.52
C ARG A 278 -3.39 -5.18 -25.18
N ASP A 279 -3.58 -4.34 -26.21
CA ASP A 279 -4.91 -4.16 -26.82
C ASP A 279 -5.28 -5.38 -27.70
N PRO A 280 -6.26 -6.22 -27.28
CA PRO A 280 -6.60 -7.45 -27.99
C PRO A 280 -7.30 -7.22 -29.34
N ARG A 281 -7.75 -5.98 -29.60
CA ARG A 281 -8.46 -5.63 -30.84
C ARG A 281 -7.54 -5.17 -31.95
N LYS A 282 -6.26 -4.97 -31.62
CA LYS A 282 -5.26 -4.45 -32.56
C LYS A 282 -4.56 -5.59 -33.31
N ARG A 283 -4.13 -5.30 -34.52
CA ARG A 283 -3.43 -6.27 -35.36
C ARG A 283 -1.94 -6.26 -35.03
N PHE A 284 -1.40 -7.45 -34.84
CA PHE A 284 0.04 -7.65 -34.68
C PHE A 284 0.68 -7.98 -36.03
N ILE A 285 1.92 -7.57 -36.19
CA ILE A 285 2.76 -7.88 -37.36
C ILE A 285 3.81 -8.89 -36.90
N SER A 286 3.94 -10.01 -37.60
CA SER A 286 5.01 -10.98 -37.34
C SER A 286 6.35 -10.38 -37.84
N VAL A 287 7.37 -10.48 -37.01
CA VAL A 287 8.72 -10.00 -37.29
C VAL A 287 9.76 -11.06 -36.99
N GLU A 288 10.90 -11.02 -37.68
CA GLU A 288 11.99 -12.01 -37.47
C GLU A 288 12.91 -11.57 -36.32
N GLU A 289 13.10 -10.25 -36.13
CA GLU A 289 13.93 -9.71 -35.08
C GLU A 289 13.34 -8.41 -34.49
N VAL A 290 13.66 -8.18 -33.22
CA VAL A 290 13.21 -7.00 -32.47
C VAL A 290 14.40 -6.42 -31.70
N PRO A 291 14.93 -5.27 -32.12
CA PRO A 291 15.96 -4.56 -31.35
C PRO A 291 15.34 -3.85 -30.13
N ALA A 292 16.14 -3.61 -29.12
CA ALA A 292 15.77 -2.72 -28.03
C ALA A 292 15.68 -1.26 -28.56
N ALA A 293 14.82 -0.38 -28.02
CA ALA A 293 13.78 -0.59 -27.04
C ALA A 293 12.44 -0.85 -27.74
N ALA A 294 11.80 -1.97 -27.42
CA ALA A 294 10.54 -2.31 -28.07
C ALA A 294 9.63 -3.12 -27.16
N GLY A 295 8.31 -2.97 -27.37
CA GLY A 295 7.30 -3.87 -26.84
C GLY A 295 7.01 -4.98 -27.85
N VAL A 296 7.08 -6.23 -27.44
CA VAL A 296 6.89 -7.38 -28.31
C VAL A 296 6.06 -8.46 -27.61
N LYS A 297 5.19 -9.11 -28.37
CA LYS A 297 4.49 -10.32 -27.94
C LYS A 297 5.29 -11.53 -28.38
N ILE A 298 5.64 -12.38 -27.44
CA ILE A 298 6.39 -13.63 -27.66
C ILE A 298 5.43 -14.80 -27.63
N VAL A 299 5.52 -15.65 -28.64
CA VAL A 299 4.84 -16.94 -28.72
C VAL A 299 5.89 -18.02 -28.58
N ALA A 300 5.79 -18.83 -27.55
CA ALA A 300 6.67 -19.96 -27.28
C ALA A 300 5.92 -21.07 -26.51
N PRO A 301 6.40 -22.30 -26.45
CA PRO A 301 5.80 -23.35 -25.64
C PRO A 301 6.06 -23.12 -24.13
N ASP A 302 5.28 -23.80 -23.30
CA ASP A 302 5.49 -23.93 -21.84
C ASP A 302 5.54 -22.59 -21.06
N LEU A 303 4.75 -21.59 -21.49
CA LEU A 303 4.73 -20.26 -20.88
C LEU A 303 3.66 -20.09 -19.79
N GLU A 304 2.89 -21.12 -19.46
CA GLU A 304 1.73 -21.07 -18.55
C GLU A 304 2.13 -20.68 -17.13
N ASP A 305 3.34 -21.04 -16.74
CA ASP A 305 3.89 -20.71 -15.42
C ASP A 305 4.77 -19.47 -15.40
N ALA A 306 4.85 -18.73 -16.49
CA ALA A 306 5.57 -17.47 -16.51
C ALA A 306 4.92 -16.43 -15.57
N VAL A 307 5.73 -15.55 -14.98
CA VAL A 307 5.29 -14.54 -14.02
C VAL A 307 5.38 -13.16 -14.65
N ALA A 308 4.28 -12.40 -14.60
CA ALA A 308 4.30 -11.01 -15.01
C ALA A 308 5.20 -10.18 -14.07
N GLY A 309 6.00 -9.30 -14.65
CA GLY A 309 7.05 -8.55 -13.95
C GLY A 309 8.40 -9.29 -13.86
N ALA A 310 8.49 -10.55 -14.28
CA ALA A 310 9.72 -11.29 -14.23
C ALA A 310 10.71 -10.89 -15.34
N PRO A 311 12.03 -11.07 -15.11
CA PRO A 311 13.05 -10.84 -16.13
C PRO A 311 12.98 -11.89 -17.22
N LEU A 312 13.39 -11.47 -18.42
CA LEU A 312 13.60 -12.31 -19.60
C LEU A 312 15.02 -12.09 -20.10
N ILE A 313 15.75 -13.18 -20.35
CA ILE A 313 17.09 -13.16 -20.93
C ILE A 313 17.08 -14.07 -22.16
N ALA A 314 17.43 -13.52 -23.33
CA ALA A 314 17.70 -14.33 -24.51
C ALA A 314 19.12 -14.89 -24.46
N LEU A 315 19.32 -16.06 -25.00
CA LEU A 315 20.61 -16.72 -25.04
C LEU A 315 21.13 -16.78 -26.47
N PRO A 316 22.42 -16.49 -26.71
CA PRO A 316 23.05 -16.81 -27.98
C PRO A 316 23.14 -18.33 -28.14
N PRO A 317 23.39 -18.85 -29.35
CA PRO A 317 23.46 -20.30 -29.62
C PRO A 317 24.38 -21.09 -28.68
N ASP A 318 25.48 -20.47 -28.23
CA ASP A 318 26.47 -21.07 -27.30
C ASP A 318 26.38 -20.41 -25.90
N GLY A 319 25.22 -19.85 -25.55
CA GLY A 319 25.04 -19.12 -24.29
C GLY A 319 24.99 -20.05 -23.09
N ASP A 320 25.50 -19.55 -21.96
CA ASP A 320 25.46 -20.23 -20.67
C ASP A 320 24.06 -20.18 -20.06
N VAL A 321 23.33 -21.29 -20.24
CA VAL A 321 21.97 -21.47 -19.74
C VAL A 321 21.93 -21.45 -18.22
N GLU A 322 22.90 -22.08 -17.56
CA GLU A 322 22.92 -22.20 -16.10
C GLU A 322 23.06 -20.83 -15.44
N ARG A 323 23.94 -20.00 -15.96
CA ARG A 323 24.15 -18.63 -15.52
C ARG A 323 22.90 -17.75 -15.69
N ALA A 324 22.22 -17.87 -16.83
CA ALA A 324 20.98 -17.13 -17.08
C ALA A 324 19.85 -17.59 -16.15
N VAL A 325 19.75 -18.88 -15.89
CA VAL A 325 18.80 -19.47 -14.93
C VAL A 325 19.07 -18.93 -13.51
N GLU A 326 20.33 -18.91 -13.08
CA GLU A 326 20.73 -18.38 -11.76
C GLU A 326 20.40 -16.88 -11.65
N GLU A 327 20.69 -16.08 -12.68
CA GLU A 327 20.39 -14.65 -12.71
C GLU A 327 18.87 -14.41 -12.59
N VAL A 328 18.08 -15.11 -13.39
CA VAL A 328 16.62 -15.02 -13.37
C VAL A 328 16.04 -15.50 -12.04
N SER A 329 16.49 -16.66 -11.52
CA SER A 329 16.06 -17.17 -10.21
C SER A 329 16.34 -16.18 -9.10
N SER A 330 17.56 -15.67 -9.02
CA SER A 330 17.96 -14.77 -7.95
C SER A 330 17.13 -13.48 -7.93
N GLU A 331 16.69 -13.00 -9.08
CA GLU A 331 15.83 -11.81 -9.17
C GLU A 331 14.40 -12.09 -8.72
N VAL A 332 13.83 -13.24 -9.09
CA VAL A 332 12.49 -13.67 -8.65
C VAL A 332 12.49 -13.99 -7.16
N ASP A 333 13.49 -14.73 -6.67
CA ASP A 333 13.56 -15.19 -5.28
C ASP A 333 13.79 -14.05 -4.28
N ARG A 334 14.41 -12.94 -4.71
CA ARG A 334 14.52 -11.73 -3.86
C ARG A 334 13.17 -11.15 -3.45
N VAL A 335 12.16 -11.36 -4.26
CA VAL A 335 10.80 -10.84 -4.01
C VAL A 335 9.95 -11.87 -3.28
N ARG A 336 10.22 -13.15 -3.48
CA ARG A 336 9.62 -14.23 -2.69
C ARG A 336 10.17 -14.16 -1.28
N VAL A 337 9.31 -13.82 -0.35
CA VAL A 337 9.71 -13.68 1.04
C VAL A 337 9.02 -14.77 1.87
N ALA A 338 9.82 -15.63 2.46
CA ALA A 338 9.38 -16.52 3.55
C ALA A 338 10.38 -16.30 4.69
N THR A 339 10.10 -15.39 5.63
CA THR A 339 11.13 -14.99 6.58
C THR A 339 10.69 -14.87 8.02
N ASP A 340 9.45 -14.51 8.29
CA ASP A 340 9.01 -14.31 9.66
C ASP A 340 8.30 -15.56 10.19
N LYS A 341 8.64 -15.97 11.41
CA LYS A 341 7.93 -17.08 12.07
C LYS A 341 6.44 -16.80 12.25
N LEU A 342 6.11 -15.53 12.48
CA LEU A 342 4.77 -15.00 12.62
C LEU A 342 4.59 -13.86 11.64
N GLY A 343 3.53 -13.87 10.82
CA GLY A 343 3.28 -12.84 9.83
C GLY A 343 2.11 -13.19 8.93
N VAL A 344 1.69 -12.24 8.10
CA VAL A 344 0.60 -12.42 7.13
C VAL A 344 1.02 -13.30 5.96
N VAL A 345 0.06 -13.98 5.34
CA VAL A 345 0.24 -14.67 4.07
C VAL A 345 -0.19 -13.73 2.95
N LEU A 346 0.65 -13.58 1.93
CA LEU A 346 0.42 -12.67 0.82
C LEU A 346 0.42 -13.45 -0.50
N LYS A 347 -0.64 -13.26 -1.30
CA LYS A 347 -0.78 -13.85 -2.65
C LYS A 347 -1.11 -12.77 -3.65
N THR A 348 -0.41 -12.76 -4.78
CA THR A 348 -0.59 -11.76 -5.84
C THR A 348 -0.50 -12.39 -7.24
N ASP A 349 -0.96 -11.64 -8.23
CA ASP A 349 -0.92 -12.03 -9.64
C ASP A 349 0.46 -11.82 -10.29
N THR A 350 1.21 -10.80 -9.85
CA THR A 350 2.46 -10.39 -10.50
C THR A 350 3.61 -10.19 -9.51
N LEU A 351 4.84 -10.30 -10.00
CA LEU A 351 6.05 -10.03 -9.22
C LEU A 351 6.07 -8.59 -8.67
N GLY A 352 5.60 -7.63 -9.48
CA GLY A 352 5.54 -6.22 -9.08
C GLY A 352 4.55 -5.97 -7.96
N SER A 353 3.36 -6.57 -8.02
CA SER A 353 2.34 -6.48 -6.97
C SER A 353 2.85 -7.10 -5.67
N LEU A 354 3.52 -8.25 -5.76
CA LEU A 354 4.10 -8.94 -4.60
C LEU A 354 5.15 -8.06 -3.91
N GLU A 355 6.06 -7.48 -4.68
CA GLU A 355 7.11 -6.60 -4.19
C GLU A 355 6.52 -5.33 -3.53
N ALA A 356 5.54 -4.71 -4.20
CA ALA A 356 4.88 -3.50 -3.72
C ALA A 356 4.13 -3.73 -2.39
N MET A 357 3.35 -4.80 -2.30
CA MET A 357 2.61 -5.13 -1.07
C MET A 357 3.57 -5.54 0.05
N THR A 358 4.63 -6.30 -0.26
CA THR A 358 5.67 -6.67 0.71
C THR A 358 6.33 -5.44 1.32
N GLU A 359 6.75 -4.49 0.49
CA GLU A 359 7.36 -3.25 0.96
C GLU A 359 6.39 -2.39 1.79
N SER A 360 5.12 -2.28 1.34
CA SER A 360 4.09 -1.54 2.07
C SER A 360 3.80 -2.15 3.45
N LEU A 361 3.74 -3.49 3.56
CA LEU A 361 3.57 -4.20 4.82
C LEU A 361 4.77 -3.97 5.76
N ARG A 362 6.00 -4.06 5.24
CA ARG A 362 7.23 -3.81 6.00
C ARG A 362 7.31 -2.39 6.56
N ARG A 363 6.96 -1.38 5.76
CA ARG A 363 6.91 0.02 6.21
C ARG A 363 5.91 0.24 7.34
N ARG A 364 4.82 -0.53 7.35
CA ARG A 364 3.79 -0.51 8.41
C ARG A 364 4.15 -1.41 9.61
N GLY A 365 5.31 -2.05 9.60
CA GLY A 365 5.75 -2.96 10.66
C GLY A 365 4.94 -4.25 10.74
N VAL A 366 4.29 -4.66 9.64
CA VAL A 366 3.55 -5.91 9.55
C VAL A 366 4.48 -7.00 9.04
N PRO A 367 4.76 -8.04 9.84
CA PRO A 367 5.62 -9.14 9.42
C PRO A 367 4.93 -10.02 8.38
N ILE A 368 5.73 -10.65 7.51
CA ILE A 368 5.25 -11.50 6.43
C ILE A 368 5.76 -12.92 6.63
N ARG A 369 4.83 -13.84 6.82
CA ARG A 369 5.12 -15.28 6.96
C ARG A 369 5.48 -15.91 5.63
N PHE A 370 4.67 -15.64 4.61
CA PHE A 370 4.81 -16.22 3.29
C PHE A 370 4.27 -15.25 2.23
N ALA A 371 5.01 -15.08 1.14
CA ALA A 371 4.61 -14.23 0.02
C ALA A 371 4.92 -14.94 -1.29
N ASP A 372 3.91 -15.18 -2.13
CA ASP A 372 4.04 -15.93 -3.38
C ASP A 372 2.99 -15.51 -4.42
N PHE A 373 3.09 -16.07 -5.62
CA PHE A 373 2.20 -15.83 -6.76
C PHE A 373 1.09 -16.85 -6.86
N GLY A 374 0.03 -16.47 -7.59
CA GLY A 374 -1.07 -17.33 -7.98
C GLY A 374 -2.18 -17.40 -6.97
N ASP A 375 -3.17 -18.26 -7.27
CA ASP A 375 -4.40 -18.38 -6.50
C ASP A 375 -4.16 -18.87 -5.06
N VAL A 376 -5.03 -18.44 -4.15
CA VAL A 376 -4.99 -18.89 -2.76
C VAL A 376 -5.42 -20.34 -2.68
N SER A 377 -4.57 -21.17 -2.10
CA SER A 377 -4.70 -22.62 -2.01
C SER A 377 -4.79 -23.11 -0.56
N HIS A 378 -5.06 -24.40 -0.36
CA HIS A 378 -4.98 -25.09 0.93
C HIS A 378 -3.67 -24.78 1.71
N ARG A 379 -2.52 -24.80 1.00
CA ARG A 379 -1.22 -24.50 1.60
C ARG A 379 -1.19 -23.13 2.28
N ASP A 380 -1.76 -22.12 1.62
CA ASP A 380 -1.76 -20.74 2.12
C ASP A 380 -2.62 -20.60 3.39
N VAL A 381 -3.73 -21.33 3.45
CA VAL A 381 -4.59 -21.41 4.65
C VAL A 381 -3.85 -22.09 5.80
N MET A 382 -3.11 -23.16 5.53
CA MET A 382 -2.33 -23.87 6.55
C MET A 382 -1.17 -23.02 7.09
N GLU A 383 -0.49 -22.23 6.23
CA GLU A 383 0.52 -21.26 6.66
C GLU A 383 -0.08 -20.18 7.58
N ALA A 384 -1.26 -19.65 7.24
CA ALA A 384 -1.97 -18.68 8.08
C ALA A 384 -2.45 -19.31 9.40
N LEU A 385 -2.92 -20.57 9.38
CA LEU A 385 -3.33 -21.30 10.56
C LEU A 385 -2.17 -21.52 11.54
N ALA A 386 -0.98 -21.83 11.03
CA ALA A 386 0.22 -21.96 11.85
C ALA A 386 0.56 -20.67 12.62
N VAL A 387 0.28 -19.51 12.05
CA VAL A 387 0.47 -18.21 12.71
C VAL A 387 -0.58 -17.96 13.79
N LYS A 388 -1.81 -18.49 13.64
CA LYS A 388 -2.95 -18.21 14.53
C LYS A 388 -2.68 -18.58 15.99
N MET A 389 -1.89 -19.63 16.23
CA MET A 389 -1.55 -20.07 17.58
C MET A 389 -0.58 -19.11 18.30
N GLY A 390 0.21 -18.34 17.56
CA GLY A 390 1.17 -17.38 18.11
C GLY A 390 0.60 -15.96 18.17
N GLU A 391 0.24 -15.39 17.02
CA GLU A 391 -0.31 -14.03 16.92
C GLU A 391 -1.47 -13.99 15.92
N PRO A 392 -2.70 -14.16 16.43
CA PRO A 392 -3.89 -14.21 15.57
C PRO A 392 -4.17 -12.95 14.74
N LEU A 393 -3.56 -11.78 15.05
CA LEU A 393 -3.69 -10.57 14.23
C LEU A 393 -2.99 -10.67 12.87
N TYR A 394 -2.00 -11.55 12.78
CA TYR A 394 -1.26 -11.82 11.54
C TYR A 394 -1.72 -13.11 10.84
N ALA A 395 -2.63 -13.87 11.45
CA ALA A 395 -3.21 -15.09 10.87
C ALA A 395 -4.26 -14.75 9.81
N VAL A 396 -3.85 -14.06 8.75
CA VAL A 396 -4.71 -13.59 7.67
C VAL A 396 -4.05 -13.84 6.32
N ILE A 397 -4.87 -13.88 5.27
CA ILE A 397 -4.42 -13.98 3.88
C ILE A 397 -4.79 -12.69 3.16
N LEU A 398 -3.80 -12.05 2.53
CA LEU A 398 -3.98 -10.89 1.67
C LEU A 398 -3.88 -11.35 0.22
N ALA A 399 -4.99 -11.31 -0.51
CA ALA A 399 -5.12 -11.81 -1.88
C ALA A 399 -5.37 -10.64 -2.84
N PHE A 400 -4.37 -10.31 -3.66
CA PHE A 400 -4.46 -9.23 -4.64
C PHE A 400 -4.56 -9.76 -6.05
N ASN A 401 -5.69 -9.46 -6.72
CA ASN A 401 -5.96 -9.83 -8.12
C ASN A 401 -5.78 -11.33 -8.42
N VAL A 402 -6.03 -12.18 -7.44
CA VAL A 402 -5.98 -13.63 -7.53
C VAL A 402 -7.28 -14.25 -7.04
N LYS A 403 -7.56 -15.47 -7.48
CA LYS A 403 -8.74 -16.22 -7.02
C LYS A 403 -8.44 -16.93 -5.70
N VAL A 404 -9.48 -17.19 -4.96
CA VAL A 404 -9.43 -18.12 -3.82
C VAL A 404 -10.05 -19.43 -4.30
N LEU A 405 -9.30 -20.52 -4.20
CA LEU A 405 -9.80 -21.83 -4.59
C LEU A 405 -10.93 -22.28 -3.64
N PRO A 406 -11.97 -22.96 -4.13
CA PRO A 406 -13.15 -23.31 -3.32
C PRO A 406 -12.83 -24.12 -2.06
N ASP A 407 -11.81 -24.97 -2.12
CA ASP A 407 -11.35 -25.75 -0.97
C ASP A 407 -10.68 -24.86 0.07
N ALA A 408 -9.82 -23.93 -0.36
CA ALA A 408 -9.18 -22.96 0.51
C ALA A 408 -10.19 -22.01 1.18
N GLU A 409 -11.23 -21.59 0.47
CA GLU A 409 -12.28 -20.72 1.02
C GLU A 409 -13.03 -21.42 2.15
N ARG A 410 -13.45 -22.69 1.95
CA ARG A 410 -14.12 -23.50 2.99
C ARG A 410 -13.25 -23.72 4.22
N GLU A 411 -11.98 -24.06 4.02
CA GLU A 411 -11.04 -24.27 5.13
C GLU A 411 -10.75 -22.98 5.89
N ALA A 412 -10.60 -21.87 5.18
CA ALA A 412 -10.41 -20.56 5.83
C ALA A 412 -11.59 -20.17 6.69
N GLU A 413 -12.83 -20.44 6.24
CA GLU A 413 -14.03 -20.25 7.04
C GLU A 413 -14.07 -21.19 8.27
N GLU A 414 -13.78 -22.49 8.09
CA GLU A 414 -13.75 -23.48 9.16
C GLU A 414 -12.72 -23.12 10.24
N TYR A 415 -11.53 -22.72 9.83
CA TYR A 415 -10.48 -22.33 10.76
C TYR A 415 -10.58 -20.87 11.22
N GLY A 416 -11.54 -20.10 10.71
CA GLY A 416 -11.70 -18.67 11.01
C GLY A 416 -10.44 -17.86 10.66
N ILE A 417 -9.92 -18.04 9.45
CA ILE A 417 -8.80 -17.28 8.87
C ILE A 417 -9.40 -16.21 7.94
N PRO A 418 -9.28 -14.92 8.25
CA PRO A 418 -9.76 -13.87 7.37
C PRO A 418 -8.96 -13.83 6.05
N ILE A 419 -9.68 -13.69 4.93
CA ILE A 419 -9.10 -13.48 3.61
C ILE A 419 -9.52 -12.09 3.12
N PHE A 420 -8.56 -11.19 2.91
CA PHE A 420 -8.77 -9.87 2.32
C PHE A 420 -8.44 -9.92 0.85
N ARG A 421 -9.45 -9.77 0.00
CA ARG A 421 -9.33 -9.88 -1.46
C ARG A 421 -9.75 -8.61 -2.17
N GLY A 422 -9.06 -8.28 -3.24
CA GLY A 422 -9.40 -7.11 -4.07
C GLY A 422 -8.47 -6.96 -5.26
N ASP A 423 -8.86 -6.08 -6.16
CA ASP A 423 -8.17 -5.67 -7.37
C ASP A 423 -7.45 -4.32 -7.23
N ILE A 424 -7.61 -3.67 -6.07
CA ILE A 424 -6.94 -2.43 -5.70
C ILE A 424 -6.13 -2.67 -4.42
N ILE A 425 -4.81 -2.51 -4.49
CA ILE A 425 -3.88 -2.80 -3.37
C ILE A 425 -4.26 -2.04 -2.10
N TYR A 426 -4.64 -0.77 -2.21
CA TYR A 426 -5.05 0.02 -1.05
C TYR A 426 -6.25 -0.55 -0.34
N ASN A 427 -7.27 -0.99 -1.08
CA ASN A 427 -8.47 -1.54 -0.48
C ASN A 427 -8.13 -2.76 0.37
N VAL A 428 -7.33 -3.69 -0.19
CA VAL A 428 -6.88 -4.89 0.53
C VAL A 428 -6.10 -4.53 1.80
N MET A 429 -5.20 -3.56 1.69
CA MET A 429 -4.36 -3.11 2.81
C MET A 429 -5.18 -2.36 3.87
N ASP A 430 -6.06 -1.46 3.45
CA ASP A 430 -6.88 -0.65 4.36
C ASP A 430 -7.92 -1.50 5.08
N ASP A 431 -8.53 -2.48 4.39
CA ASP A 431 -9.47 -3.41 5.00
C ASP A 431 -8.78 -4.29 6.05
N TYR A 432 -7.57 -4.76 5.77
CA TYR A 432 -6.77 -5.48 6.77
C TYR A 432 -6.42 -4.59 7.97
N VAL A 433 -5.96 -3.36 7.75
CA VAL A 433 -5.60 -2.43 8.83
C VAL A 433 -6.82 -2.11 9.71
N LYS A 434 -7.96 -1.79 9.11
CA LYS A 434 -9.22 -1.55 9.84
C LYS A 434 -9.64 -2.77 10.66
N TRP A 435 -9.56 -3.96 10.06
CA TRP A 435 -9.87 -5.19 10.77
C TRP A 435 -8.89 -5.44 11.93
N MET A 436 -7.60 -5.23 11.72
CA MET A 436 -6.58 -5.40 12.74
C MET A 436 -6.79 -4.46 13.93
N GLU A 437 -7.12 -3.18 13.66
CA GLU A 437 -7.45 -2.20 14.70
C GLU A 437 -8.71 -2.60 15.46
N ALA A 438 -9.77 -2.98 14.75
CA ALA A 438 -11.02 -3.44 15.36
C ALA A 438 -10.82 -4.70 16.20
N GLU A 439 -9.99 -5.65 15.75
CA GLU A 439 -9.71 -6.87 16.50
C GLU A 439 -8.82 -6.62 17.73
N ARG A 440 -7.83 -5.72 17.63
CA ARG A 440 -7.06 -5.22 18.77
C ARG A 440 -7.97 -4.60 19.83
N GLU A 441 -8.89 -3.75 19.40
CA GLU A 441 -9.83 -3.11 20.33
C GLU A 441 -10.79 -4.13 20.96
N ARG A 442 -11.31 -5.10 20.19
CA ARG A 442 -12.15 -6.19 20.73
C ARG A 442 -11.39 -7.01 21.78
N ARG A 443 -10.12 -7.34 21.53
CA ARG A 443 -9.27 -8.08 22.48
C ARG A 443 -9.00 -7.27 23.72
N ALA A 444 -8.61 -6.01 23.56
CA ALA A 444 -8.39 -5.09 24.66
C ALA A 444 -9.65 -4.91 25.51
N ARG A 445 -10.83 -4.85 24.88
CA ARG A 445 -12.11 -4.78 25.59
C ARG A 445 -12.40 -6.06 26.36
N ARG A 446 -12.24 -7.25 25.74
CA ARG A 446 -12.43 -8.54 26.41
C ARG A 446 -11.46 -8.72 27.58
N GLU A 447 -10.17 -8.39 27.39
CA GLU A 447 -9.17 -8.43 28.46
C GLU A 447 -9.60 -7.50 29.59
N PHE A 448 -9.95 -6.26 29.30
CA PHE A 448 -10.42 -5.30 30.30
C PHE A 448 -11.67 -5.80 31.03
N GLU A 449 -12.68 -6.34 30.33
CA GLU A 449 -13.90 -6.88 30.95
C GLU A 449 -13.64 -8.09 31.87
N SER A 450 -12.62 -8.88 31.60
CA SER A 450 -12.23 -10.03 32.41
C SER A 450 -11.50 -9.67 33.73
N LEU A 451 -10.98 -8.45 33.83
CA LEU A 451 -10.26 -8.00 35.01
C LEU A 451 -11.22 -7.64 36.12
N VAL A 452 -10.83 -7.91 37.39
CA VAL A 452 -11.52 -7.40 38.57
C VAL A 452 -11.31 -5.89 38.63
N LYS A 453 -12.40 -5.12 38.62
CA LYS A 453 -12.35 -3.66 38.65
C LYS A 453 -12.18 -3.14 40.07
N PRO A 454 -11.46 -2.03 40.27
CA PRO A 454 -11.37 -1.39 41.57
C PRO A 454 -12.71 -0.75 41.96
N GLY A 455 -13.00 -0.80 43.24
CA GLY A 455 -14.17 -0.16 43.81
C GLY A 455 -13.96 0.11 45.30
N LYS A 456 -14.54 1.22 45.77
CA LYS A 456 -14.51 1.68 47.15
C LYS A 456 -15.94 1.91 47.60
N ILE A 457 -16.31 1.33 48.73
CA ILE A 457 -17.66 1.45 49.30
C ILE A 457 -17.59 1.87 50.74
N GLN A 458 -18.62 2.58 51.21
CA GLN A 458 -18.83 2.90 52.62
C GLN A 458 -20.05 2.19 53.15
N VAL A 459 -19.93 1.61 54.32
CA VAL A 459 -21.04 0.99 55.04
C VAL A 459 -21.95 2.08 55.63
N LEU A 460 -23.22 2.07 55.23
CA LEU A 460 -24.18 3.12 55.63
C LEU A 460 -24.66 2.90 57.08
N PRO A 461 -24.62 3.95 57.92
CA PRO A 461 -25.17 3.87 59.27
C PRO A 461 -26.69 3.65 59.25
N GLY A 462 -27.17 2.75 60.16
CA GLY A 462 -28.61 2.48 60.29
C GLY A 462 -29.20 1.51 59.24
N TYR A 463 -28.42 1.05 58.24
CA TYR A 463 -28.89 0.15 57.17
C TYR A 463 -28.34 -1.25 57.33
N VAL A 464 -28.50 -1.88 58.51
CA VAL A 464 -28.09 -3.25 58.78
C VAL A 464 -29.34 -4.14 58.81
N PHE A 465 -29.52 -4.92 57.73
CA PHE A 465 -30.69 -5.80 57.58
C PHE A 465 -30.48 -7.18 58.25
N ARG A 466 -29.25 -7.67 58.25
CA ARG A 466 -28.87 -8.97 58.82
C ARG A 466 -27.41 -8.95 59.28
N ARG A 467 -27.14 -9.37 60.52
CA ARG A 467 -25.79 -9.25 61.12
C ARG A 467 -24.81 -10.35 60.72
N SER A 468 -25.29 -11.54 60.32
CA SER A 468 -24.41 -12.69 59.95
C SER A 468 -25.13 -13.74 59.12
N LYS A 469 -24.36 -14.60 58.37
CA LYS A 469 -24.75 -15.85 57.68
C LYS A 469 -25.91 -15.69 56.67
N PRO A 470 -25.84 -14.91 55.63
CA PRO A 470 -24.87 -13.84 55.34
C PRO A 470 -25.17 -12.55 56.08
N ALA A 471 -24.19 -11.70 56.33
CA ALA A 471 -24.46 -10.34 56.73
C ALA A 471 -25.05 -9.58 55.54
N ILE A 472 -26.12 -8.78 55.76
CA ILE A 472 -26.78 -7.94 54.76
C ILE A 472 -26.84 -6.52 55.26
N PHE A 473 -26.24 -5.59 54.54
CA PHE A 473 -26.16 -4.17 54.95
C PHE A 473 -26.10 -3.24 53.75
N GLY A 474 -26.55 -1.99 53.99
CA GLY A 474 -26.51 -0.95 53.00
C GLY A 474 -25.10 -0.39 52.82
N VAL A 475 -24.71 -0.13 51.59
CA VAL A 475 -23.44 0.51 51.26
C VAL A 475 -23.66 1.59 50.20
N LYS A 476 -22.83 2.62 50.26
CA LYS A 476 -22.68 3.61 49.18
C LYS A 476 -21.40 3.32 48.43
N VAL A 477 -21.50 3.25 47.11
CA VAL A 477 -20.32 3.12 46.22
C VAL A 477 -19.69 4.53 46.10
N LEU A 478 -18.53 4.70 46.74
CA LEU A 478 -17.81 5.97 46.76
C LEU A 478 -16.99 6.21 45.50
N ALA A 479 -16.45 5.09 44.94
CA ALA A 479 -15.60 5.16 43.76
C ALA A 479 -15.57 3.83 43.02
N GLY A 480 -15.45 3.86 41.70
CA GLY A 480 -15.34 2.69 40.86
C GLY A 480 -16.60 1.83 40.79
N GLU A 481 -16.45 0.50 40.85
CA GLU A 481 -17.57 -0.46 40.73
C GLU A 481 -17.42 -1.67 41.61
N ILE A 482 -18.56 -2.26 42.02
CA ILE A 482 -18.62 -3.52 42.71
C ILE A 482 -19.51 -4.53 41.98
N ARG A 483 -19.15 -5.81 42.07
CA ARG A 483 -19.90 -6.91 41.44
C ARG A 483 -20.05 -8.08 42.41
N PRO A 484 -21.12 -8.88 42.32
CA PRO A 484 -21.18 -10.16 43.00
C PRO A 484 -19.96 -11.03 42.68
N GLY A 485 -19.41 -11.71 43.70
CA GLY A 485 -18.20 -12.51 43.56
C GLY A 485 -16.88 -11.79 43.83
N TYR A 486 -16.87 -10.43 43.86
CA TYR A 486 -15.67 -9.68 44.21
C TYR A 486 -15.30 -9.86 45.68
N GLU A 487 -14.01 -10.10 45.95
CA GLU A 487 -13.46 -10.13 47.31
C GLU A 487 -13.34 -8.69 47.82
N MET A 488 -13.59 -8.53 49.13
CA MET A 488 -13.53 -7.25 49.80
C MET A 488 -12.46 -7.25 50.89
N ILE A 489 -11.78 -6.11 51.01
CA ILE A 489 -10.77 -5.85 52.03
C ILE A 489 -11.13 -4.52 52.74
N ARG A 490 -10.88 -4.46 54.05
CA ARG A 490 -11.04 -3.24 54.81
C ARG A 490 -9.75 -2.38 54.73
N GLU A 491 -9.85 -1.14 55.07
CA GLU A 491 -8.75 -0.16 55.03
C GLU A 491 -7.52 -0.59 55.89
N ASP A 492 -7.72 -1.43 56.92
CA ASP A 492 -6.62 -2.00 57.70
C ASP A 492 -5.94 -3.24 57.07
N GLY A 493 -6.33 -3.61 55.87
CA GLY A 493 -5.79 -4.75 55.15
C GLY A 493 -6.49 -6.10 55.47
N LYS A 494 -7.53 -6.12 56.31
CA LYS A 494 -8.23 -7.33 56.67
C LYS A 494 -9.20 -7.79 55.59
N GLN A 495 -9.06 -9.03 55.15
CA GLN A 495 -9.98 -9.67 54.20
C GLN A 495 -11.33 -9.96 54.85
N LEU A 496 -12.40 -9.62 54.14
CA LEU A 496 -13.78 -9.77 54.60
C LEU A 496 -14.57 -10.87 53.89
N GLY A 497 -14.05 -11.33 52.74
CA GLY A 497 -14.68 -12.32 51.87
C GLY A 497 -15.45 -11.71 50.71
N LYS A 498 -16.18 -12.56 49.99
CA LYS A 498 -16.85 -12.15 48.72
C LYS A 498 -18.19 -11.47 48.95
N ILE A 499 -18.52 -10.55 48.05
CA ILE A 499 -19.89 -10.08 47.88
C ILE A 499 -20.71 -11.23 47.28
N GLY A 500 -21.79 -11.62 47.95
CA GLY A 500 -22.70 -12.68 47.50
C GLY A 500 -23.70 -12.11 46.47
N GLN A 501 -24.50 -11.15 46.91
CA GLN A 501 -25.49 -10.47 46.05
C GLN A 501 -25.47 -8.96 46.30
N ILE A 502 -25.89 -8.24 45.30
CA ILE A 502 -26.12 -6.79 45.36
C ILE A 502 -27.58 -6.55 44.99
N GLN A 503 -28.30 -5.75 45.79
CA GLN A 503 -29.71 -5.43 45.56
C GLN A 503 -29.96 -3.93 45.69
N GLU A 504 -30.84 -3.41 44.85
CA GLU A 504 -31.36 -2.04 44.93
C GLU A 504 -32.88 -2.14 44.86
N SER A 505 -33.57 -1.56 45.85
CA SER A 505 -35.05 -1.60 45.91
C SER A 505 -35.69 -2.99 45.76
N GLY A 506 -34.99 -4.08 46.18
CA GLY A 506 -35.46 -5.45 46.09
C GLY A 506 -35.07 -6.19 44.79
N GLU A 507 -34.50 -5.51 43.81
CA GLU A 507 -34.00 -6.10 42.57
C GLU A 507 -32.51 -6.46 42.67
N SER A 508 -32.14 -7.63 42.13
CA SER A 508 -30.73 -8.07 42.09
C SER A 508 -29.97 -7.35 40.98
N LEU A 509 -28.83 -6.80 41.31
CA LEU A 509 -27.93 -6.13 40.37
C LEU A 509 -26.68 -6.97 40.10
N SER A 510 -26.26 -7.03 38.84
CA SER A 510 -24.98 -7.61 38.43
C SER A 510 -23.78 -6.67 38.60
N LEU A 511 -24.05 -5.39 38.80
CA LEU A 511 -23.06 -4.31 38.92
C LEU A 511 -23.67 -3.14 39.68
N ALA A 512 -22.91 -2.56 40.61
CA ALA A 512 -23.21 -1.23 41.15
C ALA A 512 -22.00 -0.31 40.96
N SER A 513 -22.24 0.86 40.34
CA SER A 513 -21.23 1.87 40.02
C SER A 513 -21.26 3.02 41.02
N GLU A 514 -20.25 3.88 40.96
CA GLU A 514 -20.07 5.08 41.76
C GLU A 514 -21.36 5.90 41.93
N GLY A 515 -21.61 6.37 43.16
CA GLY A 515 -22.77 7.13 43.55
C GLY A 515 -24.00 6.36 43.97
N ARG A 516 -24.09 5.03 43.65
CA ARG A 516 -25.25 4.20 44.00
C ARG A 516 -25.22 3.81 45.49
N GLU A 517 -26.40 3.72 46.06
CA GLU A 517 -26.65 3.15 47.41
C GLU A 517 -27.38 1.83 47.24
N VAL A 518 -26.74 0.72 47.67
CA VAL A 518 -27.21 -0.64 47.41
C VAL A 518 -27.08 -1.50 48.69
N ALA A 519 -27.89 -2.53 48.80
CA ALA A 519 -27.71 -3.55 49.82
C ALA A 519 -26.77 -4.64 49.29
N VAL A 520 -25.76 -4.99 50.07
CA VAL A 520 -24.82 -6.09 49.76
C VAL A 520 -24.96 -7.21 50.77
N SER A 521 -24.87 -8.46 50.29
CA SER A 521 -24.78 -9.64 51.12
C SER A 521 -23.35 -10.16 51.13
N MET A 522 -22.81 -10.45 52.34
CA MET A 522 -21.46 -11.01 52.48
C MET A 522 -21.51 -12.25 53.42
N PRO A 523 -21.31 -13.47 52.87
CA PRO A 523 -21.47 -14.73 53.63
C PRO A 523 -20.50 -14.90 54.81
N ARG A 524 -19.27 -14.37 54.67
CA ARG A 524 -18.21 -14.50 55.70
C ARG A 524 -18.14 -13.32 56.65
N ALA A 525 -18.89 -12.29 56.39
CA ALA A 525 -18.90 -11.08 57.22
C ALA A 525 -19.80 -11.28 58.46
N VAL A 526 -19.40 -10.67 59.55
CA VAL A 526 -20.16 -10.60 60.80
C VAL A 526 -20.13 -9.16 61.31
N PHE A 527 -21.30 -8.54 61.35
CA PHE A 527 -21.44 -7.14 61.77
C PHE A 527 -21.00 -6.97 63.23
N GLU A 528 -20.35 -5.86 63.53
CA GLU A 528 -19.70 -5.50 64.83
C GLU A 528 -18.45 -6.33 65.17
N ARG A 529 -18.17 -7.45 64.47
CA ARG A 529 -16.95 -8.24 64.67
C ARG A 529 -15.86 -7.88 63.67
N ASN A 530 -16.20 -7.89 62.39
CA ASN A 530 -15.25 -7.59 61.30
C ASN A 530 -15.70 -6.47 60.38
N ILE A 531 -16.94 -6.00 60.45
CA ILE A 531 -17.49 -4.84 59.74
C ILE A 531 -18.27 -3.98 60.74
N LYS A 532 -18.15 -2.66 60.66
CA LYS A 532 -18.87 -1.65 61.42
C LYS A 532 -19.53 -0.62 60.53
N GLU A 533 -20.49 0.11 61.08
CA GLU A 533 -21.06 1.27 60.41
C GLU A 533 -19.98 2.34 60.15
N GLY A 534 -20.01 2.92 58.96
CA GLY A 534 -19.03 3.90 58.51
C GLY A 534 -17.72 3.34 57.96
N ASP A 535 -17.48 2.00 58.09
CA ASP A 535 -16.26 1.35 57.56
C ASP A 535 -16.15 1.56 56.05
N ILE A 536 -14.91 1.84 55.61
CA ILE A 536 -14.56 1.94 54.18
C ILE A 536 -13.98 0.59 53.75
N LEU A 537 -14.54 0.03 52.68
CA LEU A 537 -14.14 -1.27 52.13
C LEU A 537 -13.72 -1.11 50.69
N TYR A 538 -12.70 -1.86 50.28
CA TYR A 538 -12.15 -1.83 48.92
C TYR A 538 -12.34 -3.20 48.27
N VAL A 539 -12.53 -3.22 46.97
CA VAL A 539 -12.44 -4.44 46.19
C VAL A 539 -11.00 -4.93 46.24
N ASP A 540 -10.81 -6.18 46.69
CA ASP A 540 -9.50 -6.84 46.72
C ASP A 540 -9.10 -7.28 45.31
N VAL A 541 -8.57 -6.36 44.52
CA VAL A 541 -8.11 -6.60 43.17
C VAL A 541 -6.85 -7.48 43.21
N PRO A 542 -6.79 -8.59 42.47
CA PRO A 542 -5.57 -9.41 42.39
C PRO A 542 -4.37 -8.60 41.85
N GLU A 543 -3.17 -8.85 42.39
CA GLU A 543 -1.97 -8.10 42.02
C GLU A 543 -1.73 -8.06 40.51
N ARG A 544 -1.88 -9.19 39.82
CA ARG A 544 -1.74 -9.27 38.35
C ARG A 544 -2.73 -8.36 37.64
N HIS A 545 -4.00 -8.28 38.13
CA HIS A 545 -5.01 -7.42 37.54
C HIS A 545 -4.71 -5.94 37.82
N ALA A 546 -4.22 -5.63 39.02
CA ALA A 546 -3.82 -4.27 39.38
C ALA A 546 -2.70 -3.74 38.47
N LYS A 547 -1.65 -4.55 38.19
CA LYS A 547 -0.60 -4.20 37.24
C LYS A 547 -1.14 -3.94 35.83
N ILE A 548 -1.94 -4.84 35.29
CA ILE A 548 -2.53 -4.69 33.94
C ILE A 548 -3.41 -3.45 33.86
N LEU A 549 -4.23 -3.18 34.89
CA LEU A 549 -5.09 -2.00 34.94
C LEU A 549 -4.28 -0.69 34.95
N LEU A 550 -3.18 -0.65 35.70
CA LEU A 550 -2.31 0.54 35.74
C LEU A 550 -1.53 0.76 34.45
N GLU A 551 -0.91 -0.29 33.92
CA GLU A 551 -0.01 -0.18 32.77
C GLU A 551 -0.75 -0.02 31.45
N LYS A 552 -1.84 -0.79 31.24
CA LYS A 552 -2.53 -0.82 29.94
C LYS A 552 -3.86 -0.08 29.91
N TYR A 553 -4.58 -0.03 31.03
CA TYR A 553 -5.99 0.40 31.05
C TYR A 553 -6.30 1.51 32.02
N SER A 554 -5.32 2.26 32.50
CA SER A 554 -5.52 3.40 33.40
C SER A 554 -6.47 4.45 32.82
N SER A 555 -6.41 4.70 31.50
CA SER A 555 -7.30 5.63 30.81
C SER A 555 -8.75 5.14 30.62
N ARG A 556 -9.02 3.85 30.87
CA ARG A 556 -10.36 3.25 30.78
C ARG A 556 -11.07 3.17 32.14
N LEU A 557 -10.36 3.41 33.22
CA LEU A 557 -10.94 3.52 34.55
C LEU A 557 -11.53 4.91 34.76
N SER A 558 -12.61 5.02 35.58
CA SER A 558 -13.05 6.32 36.07
C SER A 558 -11.99 6.91 37.01
N GLU A 559 -12.01 8.24 37.19
CA GLU A 559 -11.09 8.90 38.13
C GLU A 559 -11.19 8.28 39.52
N GLY A 560 -12.42 8.08 40.03
CA GLY A 560 -12.65 7.41 41.30
C GLY A 560 -12.16 5.96 41.33
N GLY A 561 -12.34 5.21 40.25
CA GLY A 561 -11.81 3.85 40.13
C GLY A 561 -10.29 3.79 40.18
N LEU A 562 -9.61 4.73 39.51
CA LEU A 562 -8.15 4.82 39.55
C LEU A 562 -7.64 5.23 40.95
N GLU A 563 -8.34 6.13 41.63
CA GLU A 563 -8.03 6.54 43.00
C GLU A 563 -8.21 5.36 43.97
N ALA A 564 -9.33 4.63 43.89
CA ALA A 564 -9.58 3.43 44.69
C ALA A 564 -8.51 2.36 44.47
N LEU A 565 -8.00 2.21 43.26
CA LEU A 565 -6.91 1.28 42.96
C LEU A 565 -5.59 1.72 43.62
N ARG A 566 -5.27 3.00 43.58
CA ARG A 566 -4.06 3.55 44.23
C ARG A 566 -4.12 3.36 45.75
N GLU A 567 -5.24 3.69 46.36
CA GLU A 567 -5.44 3.47 47.81
C GLU A 567 -5.33 1.98 48.19
N LEU A 568 -5.89 1.08 47.38
CA LEU A 568 -5.74 -0.36 47.60
C LEU A 568 -4.25 -0.76 47.53
N ILE A 569 -3.49 -0.25 46.57
CA ILE A 569 -2.06 -0.52 46.43
C ILE A 569 -1.31 -0.07 47.71
N GLU A 570 -1.63 1.10 48.26
CA GLU A 570 -1.04 1.57 49.50
C GLU A 570 -1.38 0.65 50.69
N ILE A 571 -2.63 0.19 50.80
CA ILE A 571 -3.06 -0.74 51.82
C ILE A 571 -2.26 -2.06 51.73
N LYS A 572 -2.13 -2.62 50.52
CA LYS A 572 -1.39 -3.86 50.27
C LYS A 572 0.11 -3.72 50.50
N ARG A 573 0.70 -2.57 50.18
CA ARG A 573 2.14 -2.28 50.37
C ARG A 573 2.53 -2.16 51.85
N ARG A 574 1.60 -1.92 52.74
CA ARG A 574 1.88 -1.98 54.20
C ARG A 574 2.34 -3.37 54.63
N SER A 575 1.82 -4.44 53.99
CA SER A 575 2.18 -5.84 54.26
C SER A 575 3.19 -6.42 53.26
N ASN A 576 3.19 -5.96 52.01
CA ASN A 576 4.10 -6.40 50.96
C ASN A 576 4.59 -5.17 50.17
N PRO A 577 5.78 -4.59 50.44
CA PRO A 577 6.27 -3.37 49.83
C PRO A 577 6.41 -3.43 48.28
N LEU A 578 6.55 -4.64 47.70
CA LEU A 578 6.70 -4.83 46.26
C LEU A 578 5.38 -5.16 45.53
N TRP A 579 4.24 -5.06 46.23
CA TRP A 579 2.96 -5.37 45.65
C TRP A 579 2.60 -4.38 44.52
N ALA A 580 2.30 -4.92 43.33
CA ALA A 580 2.04 -4.15 42.11
C ALA A 580 3.14 -3.11 41.79
N ALA A 581 4.40 -3.44 42.06
CA ALA A 581 5.56 -2.66 41.68
C ALA A 581 5.95 -2.93 40.23
#